data_f3e615361f082c4c015682f993367899
#
_entry.id   f3e615361f082c4c015682f993367899
#
_cell.length_a   1.000
_cell.length_b   1.000
_cell.length_c   1.000
_cell.angle_alpha   90.00
_cell.angle_beta   90.00
_cell.angle_gamma   90.00
#
_symmetry.space_group_name_H-M   'P 1'
#
loop_
_entity.id
_entity.type
_entity.pdbx_description
1 polymer ?
#
loop_
_entity_poly.entity_id
_entity_poly.type
_entity_poly.pdbx_seq_one_letter_code
_entity_poly.pdbx_strand_id
1 'polypeptide(L)'
;MTAAPQHESPPPVATGPDLLPDPATMVTPSAAPAEGIDEPETGPLRRCMVTRESLPKEAMIRFVLDPERVVVPDLAGRLPGRGMWLSARADVLERALKRGAFARAARGTVQLPPDLRARIEDGLKRRLRDLVGFARRGGQAVCGREAVREWMQSGKAGLLVEASDGSANERARLVGNRGFRVVAPLPAEMLGGVFGRDHAVHVAIAPGRLADSIQVEATRLAGMSEGPTPPAATPRRKGPPKGGPD
;
A
#
# COMPACT_ATOMS: atom_id res chain seq x y z
N MET A 1 70.13 0.38 16.07
CA MET A 1 70.63 0.53 14.69
C MET A 1 69.58 -0.19 13.82
N THR A 2 68.63 0.55 13.29
CA THR A 2 67.60 -0.02 12.44
C THR A 2 67.42 0.94 11.27
N ALA A 3 67.78 0.45 10.07
CA ALA A 3 67.78 1.21 8.84
C ALA A 3 66.28 1.38 8.31
N ALA A 4 65.99 2.59 7.83
CA ALA A 4 64.75 2.93 7.12
C ALA A 4 64.83 2.50 5.64
N PRO A 5 63.73 2.11 5.02
CA PRO A 5 63.69 1.83 3.59
C PRO A 5 63.52 3.12 2.78
N GLN A 6 64.22 3.18 1.66
CA GLN A 6 64.29 4.31 0.72
C GLN A 6 63.06 4.31 -0.22
N HIS A 7 62.60 5.52 -0.49
CA HIS A 7 61.49 5.88 -1.38
C HIS A 7 62.03 5.90 -2.83
N GLU A 8 61.47 5.03 -3.67
CA GLU A 8 61.81 4.97 -5.10
C GLU A 8 60.72 5.69 -5.90
N SER A 9 61.13 6.68 -6.71
CA SER A 9 60.28 7.50 -7.55
C SER A 9 60.01 6.80 -8.91
N PRO A 10 58.83 6.91 -9.50
CA PRO A 10 58.56 6.34 -10.82
C PRO A 10 59.05 7.24 -11.97
N PRO A 11 59.35 6.64 -13.15
CA PRO A 11 59.92 7.35 -14.29
C PRO A 11 58.86 8.13 -15.10
N PRO A 12 59.27 9.08 -15.96
CA PRO A 12 58.41 9.99 -16.69
C PRO A 12 57.70 9.34 -17.88
N VAL A 13 56.42 9.72 -18.09
CA VAL A 13 55.59 9.31 -19.21
C VAL A 13 55.95 10.09 -20.47
N ALA A 14 56.21 9.39 -21.55
CA ALA A 14 56.50 9.94 -22.88
C ALA A 14 55.17 10.38 -23.57
N THR A 15 55.17 11.62 -24.04
CA THR A 15 54.15 12.24 -24.90
C THR A 15 54.38 11.82 -26.35
N GLY A 16 53.40 11.22 -27.02
CA GLY A 16 53.40 10.96 -28.45
C GLY A 16 52.08 11.50 -29.07
N PRO A 17 52.09 11.89 -30.35
CA PRO A 17 51.17 12.88 -30.91
C PRO A 17 49.81 12.35 -31.34
N ASP A 18 48.83 13.26 -31.32
CA ASP A 18 47.51 13.25 -31.91
C ASP A 18 47.37 12.50 -33.23
N LEU A 19 46.38 11.62 -33.28
CA LEU A 19 45.69 11.20 -34.51
C LEU A 19 44.20 11.17 -34.25
N LEU A 20 43.50 12.21 -34.71
CA LEU A 20 42.04 12.27 -34.84
C LEU A 20 41.61 11.31 -35.92
N PRO A 21 40.59 10.45 -35.71
CA PRO A 21 39.95 9.74 -36.80
C PRO A 21 38.78 10.56 -37.38
N ASP A 22 38.66 10.52 -38.71
CA ASP A 22 37.70 11.15 -39.61
C ASP A 22 36.22 10.90 -39.23
N PRO A 23 35.32 11.87 -39.45
CA PRO A 23 33.90 11.72 -39.25
C PRO A 23 33.18 11.26 -40.52
N ALA A 24 33.15 9.98 -40.82
CA ALA A 24 32.27 9.45 -41.84
C ALA A 24 32.16 7.91 -41.75
N THR A 25 31.25 7.42 -40.90
CA THR A 25 30.42 6.25 -41.18
C THR A 25 29.42 6.10 -40.01
N MET A 26 28.35 6.86 -40.01
CA MET A 26 27.18 6.61 -39.16
C MET A 26 26.37 5.47 -39.80
N VAL A 27 26.59 4.26 -39.35
CA VAL A 27 25.63 3.17 -39.53
C VAL A 27 24.73 3.20 -38.30
N THR A 28 23.52 3.71 -38.45
CA THR A 28 22.44 3.60 -37.50
C THR A 28 21.99 2.13 -37.39
N PRO A 29 22.15 1.47 -36.26
CA PRO A 29 21.42 0.22 -36.02
C PRO A 29 19.95 0.59 -35.73
N SER A 30 19.06 0.08 -36.57
CA SER A 30 17.61 0.07 -36.36
C SER A 30 17.31 -0.45 -34.96
N ALA A 31 16.81 0.43 -34.09
CA ALA A 31 16.36 0.07 -32.76
C ALA A 31 15.07 -0.73 -32.88
N ALA A 32 15.15 -2.03 -32.65
CA ALA A 32 14.00 -2.80 -32.20
C ALA A 32 13.49 -2.18 -30.88
N PRO A 33 12.16 -2.16 -30.63
CA PRO A 33 11.63 -1.57 -29.40
C PRO A 33 12.20 -2.33 -28.22
N ALA A 34 13.04 -1.67 -27.43
CA ALA A 34 13.53 -2.15 -26.16
C ALA A 34 12.33 -2.38 -25.25
N GLU A 35 12.04 -3.65 -24.95
CA GLU A 35 11.12 -4.04 -23.91
C GLU A 35 11.57 -3.34 -22.61
N GLY A 36 10.67 -2.51 -22.07
CA GLY A 36 10.95 -1.59 -21.00
C GLY A 36 11.69 -2.23 -19.83
N ILE A 37 12.88 -1.75 -19.60
CA ILE A 37 13.59 -1.92 -18.34
C ILE A 37 12.69 -1.20 -17.33
N ASP A 38 12.02 -1.96 -16.43
CA ASP A 38 11.27 -1.39 -15.31
C ASP A 38 12.25 -0.58 -14.45
N GLU A 39 12.32 0.73 -14.69
CA GLU A 39 13.00 1.66 -13.79
C GLU A 39 12.41 1.50 -12.38
N PRO A 40 13.23 1.55 -11.32
CA PRO A 40 12.71 1.49 -9.96
C PRO A 40 11.72 2.64 -9.76
N GLU A 41 10.44 2.32 -9.52
CA GLU A 41 9.38 3.30 -9.29
C GLU A 41 9.70 4.13 -8.05
N THR A 42 10.26 5.32 -8.24
CA THR A 42 10.71 6.21 -7.15
C THR A 42 9.60 7.12 -6.61
N GLY A 43 8.48 7.23 -7.30
CA GLY A 43 7.33 8.06 -6.91
C GLY A 43 6.42 7.46 -5.83
N PRO A 44 5.42 8.21 -5.36
CA PRO A 44 4.41 7.73 -4.41
C PRO A 44 3.44 6.71 -5.03
N LEU A 45 3.35 6.65 -6.36
CA LEU A 45 2.48 5.75 -7.11
C LEU A 45 3.19 4.41 -7.38
N ARG A 46 2.39 3.35 -7.47
CA ARG A 46 2.83 2.00 -7.85
C ARG A 46 1.90 1.43 -8.89
N ARG A 47 2.46 0.67 -9.83
CA ARG A 47 1.68 0.04 -10.90
C ARG A 47 1.16 -1.32 -10.46
N CYS A 48 -0.15 -1.53 -10.57
CA CYS A 48 -0.76 -2.83 -10.30
C CYS A 48 -0.36 -3.86 -11.37
N MET A 49 0.18 -5.00 -10.95
CA MET A 49 0.63 -6.05 -11.87
C MET A 49 -0.51 -6.72 -12.67
N VAL A 50 -1.77 -6.53 -12.26
CA VAL A 50 -2.96 -7.11 -12.92
C VAL A 50 -3.72 -6.07 -13.73
N THR A 51 -4.12 -4.95 -13.11
CA THR A 51 -4.94 -3.91 -13.77
C THR A 51 -4.11 -2.93 -14.59
N ARG A 52 -2.80 -2.88 -14.35
CA ARG A 52 -1.86 -1.92 -14.95
C ARG A 52 -2.11 -0.46 -14.56
N GLU A 53 -3.05 -0.20 -13.69
CA GLU A 53 -3.31 1.12 -13.13
C GLU A 53 -2.21 1.54 -12.16
N SER A 54 -1.83 2.81 -12.21
CA SER A 54 -0.93 3.42 -11.24
C SER A 54 -1.74 4.02 -10.10
N LEU A 55 -1.53 3.53 -8.89
CA LEU A 55 -2.27 3.88 -7.68
C LEU A 55 -1.31 4.31 -6.57
N PRO A 56 -1.77 5.12 -5.61
CA PRO A 56 -1.02 5.36 -4.38
C PRO A 56 -0.70 4.03 -3.67
N LYS A 57 0.51 3.89 -3.14
CA LYS A 57 0.94 2.68 -2.42
C LYS A 57 0.01 2.32 -1.25
N GLU A 58 -0.66 3.31 -0.69
CA GLU A 58 -1.66 3.18 0.38
C GLU A 58 -2.92 2.41 -0.06
N ALA A 59 -3.23 2.41 -1.35
CA ALA A 59 -4.36 1.66 -1.94
C ALA A 59 -3.96 0.26 -2.44
N MET A 60 -2.74 -0.18 -2.14
CA MET A 60 -2.18 -1.40 -2.71
C MET A 60 -1.61 -2.33 -1.64
N ILE A 61 -1.46 -3.60 -2.01
CA ILE A 61 -0.71 -4.61 -1.25
C ILE A 61 0.62 -4.84 -1.96
N ARG A 62 1.71 -4.73 -1.21
CA ARG A 62 3.05 -5.12 -1.65
C ARG A 62 3.28 -6.59 -1.37
N PHE A 63 3.94 -7.28 -2.30
CA PHE A 63 4.41 -8.65 -2.13
C PHE A 63 5.91 -8.71 -2.43
N VAL A 64 6.60 -9.59 -1.77
CA VAL A 64 8.00 -9.94 -2.04
C VAL A 64 8.13 -11.45 -2.17
N LEU A 65 9.28 -11.91 -2.62
CA LEU A 65 9.66 -13.31 -2.58
C LEU A 65 10.62 -13.54 -1.43
N ASP A 66 10.42 -14.63 -0.70
CA ASP A 66 11.44 -15.16 0.19
C ASP A 66 12.54 -15.92 -0.59
N PRO A 67 13.60 -16.44 0.07
CA PRO A 67 14.66 -17.19 -0.59
C PRO A 67 14.17 -18.44 -1.35
N GLU A 68 13.12 -19.09 -0.87
CA GLU A 68 12.49 -20.28 -1.47
C GLU A 68 11.49 -19.92 -2.58
N ARG A 69 11.43 -18.63 -2.95
CA ARG A 69 10.50 -18.06 -3.94
C ARG A 69 9.02 -18.18 -3.57
N VAL A 70 8.71 -18.26 -2.29
CA VAL A 70 7.33 -18.16 -1.80
C VAL A 70 6.88 -16.70 -1.80
N VAL A 71 5.65 -16.47 -2.25
CA VAL A 71 5.06 -15.11 -2.25
C VAL A 71 4.63 -14.72 -0.85
N VAL A 72 5.21 -13.65 -0.33
CA VAL A 72 4.96 -13.12 1.03
C VAL A 72 4.31 -11.73 0.93
N PRO A 73 3.14 -11.49 1.57
CA PRO A 73 2.55 -10.16 1.64
C PRO A 73 3.35 -9.26 2.59
N ASP A 74 3.83 -8.14 2.08
CA ASP A 74 4.56 -7.12 2.85
C ASP A 74 3.66 -5.91 3.13
N LEU A 75 2.76 -6.07 4.08
CA LEU A 75 1.76 -5.06 4.44
C LEU A 75 2.37 -3.80 5.06
N ALA A 76 3.55 -3.92 5.64
CA ALA A 76 4.29 -2.81 6.25
C ALA A 76 5.23 -2.11 5.27
N GLY A 77 5.52 -2.70 4.10
CA GLY A 77 6.46 -2.17 3.13
C GLY A 77 7.92 -2.17 3.60
N ARG A 78 8.30 -3.13 4.49
CA ARG A 78 9.62 -3.16 5.15
C ARG A 78 10.50 -4.33 4.75
N LEU A 79 9.94 -5.37 4.13
CA LEU A 79 10.70 -6.54 3.73
C LEU A 79 11.66 -6.18 2.59
N PRO A 80 12.88 -6.75 2.59
CA PRO A 80 13.83 -6.56 1.51
C PRO A 80 13.33 -7.19 0.21
N GLY A 81 13.95 -6.84 -0.91
CA GLY A 81 13.66 -7.40 -2.21
C GLY A 81 12.76 -6.54 -3.09
N ARG A 82 12.69 -6.95 -4.37
CA ARG A 82 11.83 -6.29 -5.36
C ARG A 82 10.36 -6.48 -5.00
N GLY A 83 9.63 -5.38 -4.85
CA GLY A 83 8.20 -5.38 -4.55
C GLY A 83 7.36 -5.66 -5.81
N MET A 84 6.38 -6.55 -5.68
CA MET A 84 5.28 -6.74 -6.63
C MET A 84 4.05 -6.08 -6.03
N TRP A 85 3.33 -5.25 -6.81
CA TRP A 85 2.24 -4.44 -6.30
C TRP A 85 0.90 -4.85 -6.89
N LEU A 86 -0.11 -4.95 -6.04
CA LEU A 86 -1.47 -5.33 -6.40
C LEU A 86 -2.45 -4.35 -5.74
N SER A 87 -3.46 -3.89 -6.48
CA SER A 87 -4.57 -3.13 -5.89
C SER A 87 -5.20 -3.93 -4.75
N ALA A 88 -5.48 -3.30 -3.61
CA ALA A 88 -6.03 -3.95 -2.40
C ALA A 88 -7.51 -4.32 -2.61
N ARG A 89 -7.77 -5.27 -3.52
CA ARG A 89 -9.10 -5.74 -3.93
C ARG A 89 -9.09 -7.26 -4.10
N ALA A 90 -10.10 -7.92 -3.54
CA ALA A 90 -10.24 -9.38 -3.59
C ALA A 90 -10.35 -9.92 -5.02
N ASP A 91 -11.15 -9.27 -5.89
CA ASP A 91 -11.31 -9.67 -7.29
C ASP A 91 -10.00 -9.55 -8.09
N VAL A 92 -9.16 -8.57 -7.77
CA VAL A 92 -7.85 -8.38 -8.41
C VAL A 92 -6.86 -9.45 -7.94
N LEU A 93 -6.89 -9.82 -6.65
CA LEU A 93 -6.08 -10.92 -6.11
C LEU A 93 -6.49 -12.25 -6.76
N GLU A 94 -7.77 -12.54 -6.86
CA GLU A 94 -8.24 -13.77 -7.52
C GLU A 94 -7.79 -13.84 -8.99
N ARG A 95 -7.87 -12.71 -9.72
CA ARG A 95 -7.35 -12.64 -11.09
C ARG A 95 -5.84 -12.86 -11.14
N ALA A 96 -5.10 -12.34 -10.16
CA ALA A 96 -3.65 -12.53 -10.06
C ALA A 96 -3.29 -14.01 -9.91
N LEU A 97 -4.01 -14.72 -9.03
CA LEU A 97 -3.83 -16.15 -8.76
C LEU A 97 -4.17 -16.99 -9.99
N LYS A 98 -5.35 -16.78 -10.58
CA LYS A 98 -5.83 -17.55 -11.75
C LYS A 98 -4.99 -17.36 -13.00
N ARG A 99 -4.39 -16.18 -13.21
CA ARG A 99 -3.65 -15.85 -14.44
C ARG A 99 -2.14 -15.91 -14.28
N GLY A 100 -1.59 -16.42 -13.19
CA GLY A 100 -0.15 -16.51 -12.95
C GLY A 100 0.57 -15.16 -12.97
N ALA A 101 -0.10 -14.08 -12.48
CA ALA A 101 0.47 -12.73 -12.52
C ALA A 101 1.71 -12.60 -11.64
N PHE A 102 1.78 -13.33 -10.54
CA PHE A 102 2.96 -13.37 -9.66
C PHE A 102 4.19 -13.95 -10.37
N ALA A 103 4.05 -15.06 -11.09
CA ALA A 103 5.15 -15.68 -11.83
C ALA A 103 5.69 -14.74 -12.92
N ARG A 104 4.79 -14.04 -13.65
CA ARG A 104 5.19 -13.03 -14.64
C ARG A 104 5.91 -11.84 -14.01
N ALA A 105 5.38 -11.31 -12.88
CA ALA A 105 6.01 -10.18 -12.19
C ALA A 105 7.36 -10.55 -11.58
N ALA A 106 7.49 -11.78 -11.10
CA ALA A 106 8.72 -12.36 -10.53
C ALA A 106 9.74 -12.85 -11.58
N ARG A 107 9.37 -12.82 -12.87
CA ARG A 107 10.18 -13.35 -13.99
C ARG A 107 10.66 -14.79 -13.72
N GLY A 108 9.75 -15.66 -13.32
CA GLY A 108 10.05 -17.08 -13.06
C GLY A 108 9.01 -17.74 -12.15
N THR A 109 9.20 -19.02 -11.88
CA THR A 109 8.32 -19.81 -11.02
C THR A 109 8.26 -19.23 -9.61
N VAL A 110 7.09 -19.26 -8.99
CA VAL A 110 6.86 -18.84 -7.61
C VAL A 110 5.95 -19.83 -6.92
N GLN A 111 6.08 -19.94 -5.61
CA GLN A 111 5.17 -20.72 -4.77
C GLN A 111 4.12 -19.78 -4.18
N LEU A 112 2.85 -20.14 -4.34
CA LEU A 112 1.72 -19.38 -3.83
C LEU A 112 1.14 -20.09 -2.61
N PRO A 113 1.14 -19.48 -1.41
CA PRO A 113 0.43 -20.04 -0.27
C PRO A 113 -1.06 -20.23 -0.61
N PRO A 114 -1.67 -21.39 -0.31
CA PRO A 114 -3.08 -21.63 -0.61
C PRO A 114 -4.02 -20.69 0.17
N ASP A 115 -3.57 -20.21 1.30
CA ASP A 115 -4.25 -19.30 2.21
C ASP A 115 -3.82 -17.84 2.08
N LEU A 116 -3.25 -17.43 0.91
CA LEU A 116 -2.66 -16.10 0.73
C LEU A 116 -3.64 -14.97 1.05
N ARG A 117 -4.92 -15.10 0.66
CA ARG A 117 -5.95 -14.10 0.99
C ARG A 117 -6.16 -13.99 2.50
N ALA A 118 -6.33 -15.11 3.19
CA ALA A 118 -6.50 -15.12 4.64
C ALA A 118 -5.30 -14.50 5.36
N ARG A 119 -4.08 -14.80 4.92
CA ARG A 119 -2.85 -14.16 5.46
C ARG A 119 -2.85 -12.65 5.31
N ILE A 120 -3.33 -12.13 4.19
CA ILE A 120 -3.46 -10.68 3.97
C ILE A 120 -4.49 -10.09 4.93
N GLU A 121 -5.70 -10.66 4.98
CA GLU A 121 -6.78 -10.17 5.83
C GLU A 121 -6.40 -10.20 7.32
N ASP A 122 -5.84 -11.30 7.80
CA ASP A 122 -5.39 -11.43 9.20
C ASP A 122 -4.20 -10.52 9.52
N GLY A 123 -3.30 -10.35 8.56
CA GLY A 123 -2.21 -9.39 8.68
C GLY A 123 -2.71 -7.94 8.80
N LEU A 124 -3.70 -7.54 8.00
CA LEU A 124 -4.32 -6.22 8.07
C LEU A 124 -5.09 -6.02 9.39
N LYS A 125 -5.83 -7.03 9.86
CA LYS A 125 -6.51 -6.99 11.17
C LYS A 125 -5.52 -6.80 12.32
N ARG A 126 -4.41 -7.54 12.32
CA ARG A 126 -3.33 -7.38 13.32
C ARG A 126 -2.77 -5.96 13.29
N ARG A 127 -2.45 -5.42 12.12
CA ARG A 127 -1.94 -4.05 11.98
C ARG A 127 -2.93 -3.01 12.48
N LEU A 128 -4.21 -3.16 12.17
CA LEU A 128 -5.27 -2.28 12.68
C LEU A 128 -5.34 -2.31 14.22
N ARG A 129 -5.35 -3.51 14.80
CA ARG A 129 -5.31 -3.68 16.25
C ARG A 129 -4.10 -2.98 16.88
N ASP A 130 -2.92 -3.14 16.29
CA ASP A 130 -1.68 -2.53 16.78
C ASP A 130 -1.74 -1.00 16.67
N LEU A 131 -2.25 -0.44 15.56
CA LEU A 131 -2.42 1.01 15.37
C LEU A 131 -3.41 1.61 16.39
N VAL A 132 -4.54 0.96 16.63
CA VAL A 132 -5.50 1.38 17.68
C VAL A 132 -4.84 1.27 19.06
N GLY A 133 -4.03 0.23 19.29
CA GLY A 133 -3.24 0.06 20.50
C GLY A 133 -2.20 1.18 20.71
N PHE A 134 -1.53 1.62 19.65
CA PHE A 134 -0.63 2.78 19.71
C PHE A 134 -1.40 4.06 20.05
N ALA A 135 -2.56 4.30 19.41
CA ALA A 135 -3.41 5.44 19.70
C ALA A 135 -3.88 5.45 21.15
N ARG A 136 -4.29 4.29 21.71
CA ARG A 136 -4.65 4.15 23.12
C ARG A 136 -3.49 4.51 24.04
N ARG A 137 -2.31 3.91 23.84
CA ARG A 137 -1.13 4.17 24.69
C ARG A 137 -0.67 5.62 24.62
N GLY A 138 -0.85 6.27 23.48
CA GLY A 138 -0.55 7.69 23.28
C GLY A 138 -1.64 8.65 23.76
N GLY A 139 -2.70 8.18 24.43
CA GLY A 139 -3.82 9.03 24.86
C GLY A 139 -4.64 9.61 23.68
N GLN A 140 -4.48 9.06 22.48
CA GLN A 140 -5.14 9.51 21.25
C GLN A 140 -6.37 8.65 20.88
N ALA A 141 -6.83 7.79 21.77
CA ALA A 141 -8.02 6.97 21.56
C ALA A 141 -8.82 6.82 22.84
N VAL A 142 -10.14 6.86 22.69
CA VAL A 142 -11.10 6.52 23.75
C VAL A 142 -12.09 5.48 23.27
N CYS A 143 -12.62 4.69 24.20
CA CYS A 143 -13.56 3.62 23.88
C CYS A 143 -14.81 3.71 24.78
N GLY A 144 -15.93 3.33 24.20
CA GLY A 144 -17.23 3.34 24.86
C GLY A 144 -18.07 4.56 24.49
N ARG A 145 -19.39 4.35 24.47
CA ARG A 145 -20.38 5.27 23.90
C ARG A 145 -20.27 6.70 24.42
N GLU A 146 -20.19 6.86 25.74
CA GLU A 146 -20.18 8.20 26.37
C GLU A 146 -18.89 8.95 26.09
N ALA A 147 -17.73 8.31 26.25
CA ALA A 147 -16.44 8.92 25.96
C ALA A 147 -16.30 9.29 24.47
N VAL A 148 -16.78 8.43 23.56
CA VAL A 148 -16.80 8.71 22.12
C VAL A 148 -17.70 9.91 21.82
N ARG A 149 -18.90 9.97 22.43
CA ARG A 149 -19.82 11.11 22.27
C ARG A 149 -19.19 12.42 22.75
N GLU A 150 -18.54 12.41 23.92
CA GLU A 150 -17.82 13.57 24.46
C GLU A 150 -16.72 14.05 23.50
N TRP A 151 -15.92 13.13 22.97
CA TRP A 151 -14.87 13.47 21.99
C TRP A 151 -15.42 14.03 20.68
N MET A 152 -16.56 13.50 20.22
CA MET A 152 -17.26 14.03 19.06
C MET A 152 -17.77 15.45 19.29
N GLN A 153 -18.32 15.72 20.47
CA GLN A 153 -18.87 17.05 20.84
C GLN A 153 -17.78 18.08 21.05
N SER A 154 -16.66 17.68 21.66
CA SER A 154 -15.52 18.57 21.92
C SER A 154 -14.56 18.74 20.73
N GLY A 155 -14.85 18.13 19.57
CA GLY A 155 -13.99 18.22 18.38
C GLY A 155 -12.68 17.44 18.48
N LYS A 156 -12.51 16.58 19.48
CA LYS A 156 -11.33 15.74 19.67
C LYS A 156 -11.32 14.50 18.79
N ALA A 157 -12.46 14.08 18.24
CA ALA A 157 -12.57 12.91 17.38
C ALA A 157 -12.25 13.27 15.91
N GLY A 158 -11.25 12.60 15.33
CA GLY A 158 -10.89 12.71 13.91
C GLY A 158 -11.30 11.50 13.07
N LEU A 159 -11.44 10.33 13.71
CA LEU A 159 -11.88 9.09 13.10
C LEU A 159 -12.68 8.26 14.11
N LEU A 160 -13.79 7.68 13.68
CA LEU A 160 -14.54 6.71 14.46
C LEU A 160 -14.22 5.30 13.94
N VAL A 161 -13.86 4.42 14.86
CA VAL A 161 -13.65 2.99 14.60
C VAL A 161 -14.77 2.24 15.30
N GLU A 162 -15.66 1.67 14.51
CA GLU A 162 -16.82 0.92 14.95
C GLU A 162 -16.55 -0.59 14.85
N ALA A 163 -17.21 -1.39 15.68
CA ALA A 163 -17.15 -2.82 15.51
C ALA A 163 -17.84 -3.26 14.22
N SER A 164 -17.24 -4.20 13.49
CA SER A 164 -17.82 -4.74 12.24
C SER A 164 -19.11 -5.55 12.47
N ASP A 165 -19.22 -6.16 13.64
CA ASP A 165 -20.37 -6.93 14.14
C ASP A 165 -21.31 -6.08 15.01
N GLY A 166 -21.07 -4.78 15.12
CA GLY A 166 -21.91 -3.83 15.85
C GLY A 166 -23.18 -3.45 15.06
N SER A 167 -24.20 -2.99 15.80
CA SER A 167 -25.50 -2.58 15.22
C SER A 167 -25.34 -1.36 14.30
N ALA A 168 -25.74 -1.49 13.04
CA ALA A 168 -25.77 -0.37 12.09
C ALA A 168 -26.68 0.77 12.56
N ASN A 169 -27.80 0.45 13.22
CA ASN A 169 -28.73 1.44 13.76
C ASN A 169 -28.11 2.24 14.93
N GLU A 170 -27.38 1.58 15.82
CA GLU A 170 -26.68 2.26 16.92
C GLU A 170 -25.57 3.15 16.40
N ARG A 171 -24.82 2.69 15.42
CA ARG A 171 -23.81 3.50 14.71
C ARG A 171 -24.45 4.75 14.10
N ALA A 172 -25.55 4.59 13.37
CA ALA A 172 -26.25 5.71 12.75
C ALA A 172 -26.76 6.73 13.80
N ARG A 173 -27.26 6.25 14.94
CA ARG A 173 -27.70 7.12 16.04
C ARG A 173 -26.54 7.86 16.73
N LEU A 174 -25.37 7.23 16.85
CA LEU A 174 -24.19 7.86 17.44
C LEU A 174 -23.59 8.92 16.52
N VAL A 175 -23.39 8.59 15.24
CA VAL A 175 -22.77 9.47 14.25
C VAL A 175 -23.71 10.59 13.83
N GLY A 176 -25.00 10.30 13.64
CA GLY A 176 -25.97 11.24 13.11
C GLY A 176 -25.55 11.79 11.73
N ASN A 177 -25.92 13.03 11.42
CA ASN A 177 -25.59 13.71 10.17
C ASN A 177 -24.26 14.50 10.22
N ARG A 178 -23.35 14.17 11.15
CA ARG A 178 -22.14 14.97 11.44
C ARG A 178 -20.96 14.57 10.58
N GLY A 179 -20.95 14.19 9.43
CA GLY A 179 -19.83 14.03 8.50
C GLY A 179 -18.51 13.42 9.03
N PHE A 180 -18.55 12.63 10.12
CA PHE A 180 -17.36 11.97 10.65
C PHE A 180 -16.86 10.87 9.70
N ARG A 181 -15.53 10.73 9.62
CA ARG A 181 -14.91 9.56 9.01
C ARG A 181 -15.20 8.34 9.90
N VAL A 182 -15.80 7.30 9.35
CA VAL A 182 -16.16 6.08 10.09
C VAL A 182 -15.62 4.86 9.34
N VAL A 183 -15.00 3.95 10.10
CA VAL A 183 -14.56 2.63 9.59
C VAL A 183 -15.02 1.54 10.55
N ALA A 184 -15.28 0.34 10.04
CA ALA A 184 -15.71 -0.80 10.86
C ALA A 184 -14.91 -2.08 10.49
N PRO A 185 -13.59 -2.09 10.74
CA PRO A 185 -12.72 -3.14 10.22
C PRO A 185 -12.59 -4.36 11.13
N LEU A 186 -12.87 -4.24 12.43
CA LEU A 186 -12.58 -5.25 13.44
C LEU A 186 -13.84 -5.59 14.24
N PRO A 187 -14.01 -6.86 14.67
CA PRO A 187 -15.11 -7.23 15.57
C PRO A 187 -14.95 -6.63 16.97
N ALA A 188 -16.05 -6.55 17.70
CA ALA A 188 -16.13 -5.93 19.02
C ALA A 188 -15.18 -6.56 20.04
N GLU A 189 -14.99 -7.88 20.00
CA GLU A 189 -14.04 -8.62 20.85
C GLU A 189 -12.59 -8.15 20.60
N MET A 190 -12.19 -8.05 19.32
CA MET A 190 -10.83 -7.64 18.97
C MET A 190 -10.56 -6.18 19.36
N LEU A 191 -11.55 -5.29 19.20
CA LEU A 191 -11.45 -3.91 19.68
C LEU A 191 -11.41 -3.85 21.21
N GLY A 192 -12.25 -4.63 21.88
CA GLY A 192 -12.29 -4.74 23.35
C GLY A 192 -10.95 -5.14 23.93
N GLY A 193 -10.33 -6.16 23.36
CA GLY A 193 -9.00 -6.63 23.77
C GLY A 193 -7.92 -5.54 23.70
N VAL A 194 -8.01 -4.58 22.76
CA VAL A 194 -7.11 -3.42 22.74
C VAL A 194 -7.27 -2.56 23.98
N PHE A 195 -8.46 -2.44 24.55
CA PHE A 195 -8.76 -1.59 25.72
C PHE A 195 -8.81 -2.36 27.05
N GLY A 196 -8.47 -3.66 27.04
CA GLY A 196 -8.53 -4.51 28.26
C GLY A 196 -9.98 -4.79 28.68
N ARG A 197 -10.87 -4.95 27.71
CA ARG A 197 -12.30 -5.26 27.88
C ARG A 197 -12.68 -6.46 27.04
N ASP A 198 -13.74 -7.16 27.40
CA ASP A 198 -14.23 -8.30 26.61
C ASP A 198 -14.71 -7.86 25.22
N HIS A 199 -15.32 -6.67 25.13
CA HIS A 199 -15.78 -6.11 23.87
C HIS A 199 -15.78 -4.57 23.88
N ALA A 200 -15.66 -3.96 22.71
CA ALA A 200 -15.83 -2.54 22.46
C ALA A 200 -16.48 -2.32 21.09
N VAL A 201 -17.57 -1.56 21.06
CA VAL A 201 -18.31 -1.28 19.82
C VAL A 201 -17.89 0.06 19.23
N HIS A 202 -17.64 1.06 20.05
CA HIS A 202 -17.38 2.43 19.64
C HIS A 202 -16.00 2.87 20.16
N VAL A 203 -15.16 3.33 19.25
CA VAL A 203 -13.83 3.90 19.54
C VAL A 203 -13.70 5.20 18.76
N ALA A 204 -13.21 6.25 19.41
CA ALA A 204 -12.81 7.49 18.74
C ALA A 204 -11.30 7.64 18.78
N ILE A 205 -10.74 8.06 17.65
CA ILE A 205 -9.30 8.34 17.47
C ILE A 205 -9.15 9.84 17.22
N ALA A 206 -8.18 10.47 17.89
CA ALA A 206 -7.83 11.87 17.65
C ALA A 206 -7.36 12.10 16.19
N PRO A 207 -7.55 13.31 15.63
CA PRO A 207 -7.04 13.62 14.29
C PRO A 207 -5.52 13.52 14.24
N GLY A 208 -4.96 13.06 13.11
CA GLY A 208 -3.53 12.96 12.88
C GLY A 208 -3.10 11.65 12.22
N ARG A 209 -1.79 11.43 12.17
CA ARG A 209 -1.17 10.33 11.41
C ARG A 209 -1.69 8.93 11.79
N LEU A 210 -2.04 8.69 13.05
CA LEU A 210 -2.60 7.39 13.46
C LEU A 210 -4.01 7.19 12.89
N ALA A 211 -4.86 8.22 12.95
CA ALA A 211 -6.20 8.16 12.35
C ALA A 211 -6.12 7.89 10.84
N ASP A 212 -5.20 8.57 10.14
CA ASP A 212 -5.00 8.38 8.70
C ASP A 212 -4.47 6.98 8.37
N SER A 213 -3.52 6.47 9.16
CA SER A 213 -3.00 5.11 9.01
C SER A 213 -4.07 4.05 9.26
N ILE A 214 -4.92 4.23 10.28
CA ILE A 214 -6.04 3.33 10.56
C ILE A 214 -7.04 3.36 9.39
N GLN A 215 -7.37 4.55 8.88
CA GLN A 215 -8.26 4.69 7.71
C GLN A 215 -7.73 3.93 6.49
N VAL A 216 -6.43 4.06 6.19
CA VAL A 216 -5.77 3.38 5.08
C VAL A 216 -5.86 1.86 5.24
N GLU A 217 -5.45 1.33 6.39
CA GLU A 217 -5.47 -0.12 6.63
C GLU A 217 -6.91 -0.68 6.64
N ALA A 218 -7.88 0.08 7.16
CA ALA A 218 -9.29 -0.30 7.13
C ALA A 218 -9.83 -0.36 5.69
N THR A 219 -9.46 0.62 4.85
CA THR A 219 -9.84 0.62 3.43
C THR A 219 -9.24 -0.56 2.68
N ARG A 220 -7.96 -0.88 2.94
CA ARG A 220 -7.29 -2.06 2.35
C ARG A 220 -7.99 -3.36 2.77
N LEU A 221 -8.34 -3.50 4.05
CA LEU A 221 -9.04 -4.67 4.55
C LEU A 221 -10.44 -4.80 3.93
N ALA A 222 -11.21 -3.72 3.86
CA ALA A 222 -12.53 -3.72 3.22
C ALA A 222 -12.44 -4.20 1.78
N GLY A 223 -11.51 -3.67 0.97
CA GLY A 223 -11.33 -4.11 -0.40
C GLY A 223 -10.89 -5.57 -0.54
N MET A 224 -10.21 -6.15 0.46
CA MET A 224 -9.84 -7.56 0.47
C MET A 224 -10.98 -8.47 0.95
N SER A 225 -11.88 -7.97 1.81
CA SER A 225 -13.00 -8.75 2.38
C SER A 225 -14.26 -8.72 1.49
N GLU A 226 -14.42 -7.69 0.67
CA GLU A 226 -15.53 -7.59 -0.27
C GLU A 226 -15.40 -8.68 -1.36
N GLY A 227 -16.53 -9.34 -1.68
CA GLY A 227 -16.66 -10.16 -2.88
C GLY A 227 -16.50 -9.30 -4.15
N PRO A 228 -16.53 -9.86 -5.37
CA PRO A 228 -16.28 -9.13 -6.60
C PRO A 228 -17.17 -7.88 -6.69
N THR A 229 -16.58 -6.72 -6.45
CA THR A 229 -17.25 -5.43 -6.65
C THR A 229 -17.48 -5.25 -8.14
N PRO A 230 -18.70 -4.92 -8.59
CA PRO A 230 -18.93 -4.57 -9.99
C PRO A 230 -18.01 -3.39 -10.37
N PRO A 231 -17.48 -3.35 -11.61
CA PRO A 231 -16.58 -2.31 -12.04
C PRO A 231 -17.23 -0.95 -11.80
N ALA A 232 -16.49 -0.05 -11.12
CA ALA A 232 -16.92 1.33 -10.92
C ALA A 232 -17.35 1.91 -12.26
N ALA A 233 -18.58 2.38 -12.34
CA ALA A 233 -19.12 2.99 -13.53
C ALA A 233 -18.21 4.15 -13.91
N THR A 234 -17.53 4.04 -15.05
CA THR A 234 -16.75 5.11 -15.65
C THR A 234 -17.65 6.35 -15.78
N PRO A 235 -17.28 7.51 -15.24
CA PRO A 235 -18.09 8.69 -15.40
C PRO A 235 -18.25 8.96 -16.91
N ARG A 236 -19.47 8.89 -17.41
CA ARG A 236 -19.79 9.22 -18.79
C ARG A 236 -19.30 10.64 -19.06
N ARG A 237 -18.29 10.78 -19.91
CA ARG A 237 -17.92 12.06 -20.49
C ARG A 237 -19.20 12.67 -21.08
N LYS A 238 -19.68 13.77 -20.50
CA LYS A 238 -20.71 14.60 -21.15
C LYS A 238 -20.13 15.05 -22.47
N GLY A 239 -20.71 14.59 -23.56
CA GLY A 239 -20.40 15.09 -24.90
C GLY A 239 -20.73 16.57 -24.97
N PRO A 240 -20.08 17.32 -25.90
CA PRO A 240 -20.34 18.74 -26.07
C PRO A 240 -21.80 18.97 -26.46
N PRO A 241 -22.41 20.09 -26.03
CA PRO A 241 -23.79 20.44 -26.41
C PRO A 241 -23.88 20.56 -27.94
N LYS A 242 -24.84 19.85 -28.52
CA LYS A 242 -25.19 20.04 -29.95
C LYS A 242 -25.73 21.44 -30.09
N GLY A 243 -25.02 22.27 -30.86
CA GLY A 243 -25.51 23.58 -31.31
C GLY A 243 -26.83 23.39 -32.05
N GLY A 244 -27.85 24.16 -31.66
CA GLY A 244 -29.07 24.27 -32.40
C GLY A 244 -28.87 25.13 -33.67
N PRO A 245 -29.64 24.88 -34.72
CA PRO A 245 -29.61 25.76 -35.90
C PRO A 245 -30.41 27.03 -35.63
N ASP A 246 -29.86 28.17 -36.14
CA ASP A 246 -30.61 29.36 -36.44
C ASP A 246 -31.58 29.09 -37.58
#